data_03718736fbfaa87e57e00546418361bc
#
_entry.id   03718736fbfaa87e57e00546418361bc
#
_cell.length_a   1.000
_cell.length_b   1.000
_cell.length_c   1.000
_cell.angle_alpha   90.00
_cell.angle_beta   90.00
_cell.angle_gamma   90.00
#
_symmetry.space_group_name_H-M   'P 1'
#
loop_
_entity.id
_entity.type
_entity.pdbx_description
1 polymer ?
#
loop_
_entity_poly.entity_id
_entity_poly.type
_entity_poly.pdbx_seq_one_letter_code
_entity_poly.pdbx_strand_id
1 'polypeptide(L)'
;LNRLLTVGFEAIDCGSFVSPKAIPQMADTQEVLDNIDKSTSKSKLSVVVANRSGAIKATEHEKVDIVGFPFSISENFQQYNTNKSREEAIELIKKINQITNDSGKHMLIYLSMAFGNPYGEEWNEEIVKEWSQRFADIGITSINLSDTIGVADEKTIVDLFQNLIPHYPEIEFGAHFHTVYSDWHTKVKAAYDNGCRRFDGAIKGLVVCSMAKSEMVGNMPTEKLISFANEHKEKH
;
A
#
# COMPACT_ATOMS: atom_id res chain seq x y z
N LEU A 1 -11.51 -12.44 -9.31
CA LEU A 1 -11.85 -11.07 -8.88
C LEU A 1 -13.36 -10.88 -8.72
N ASN A 2 -14.21 -11.27 -9.69
CA ASN A 2 -15.66 -11.06 -9.60
C ASN A 2 -16.29 -11.66 -8.32
N ARG A 3 -15.78 -12.80 -7.81
CA ARG A 3 -16.20 -13.33 -6.49
C ARG A 3 -15.77 -12.46 -5.33
N LEU A 4 -14.61 -11.80 -5.39
CA LEU A 4 -14.16 -10.88 -4.32
C LEU A 4 -15.02 -9.62 -4.25
N LEU A 5 -15.50 -9.15 -5.39
CA LEU A 5 -16.40 -8.01 -5.45
C LEU A 5 -17.73 -8.23 -4.71
N THR A 6 -18.16 -9.48 -4.55
CA THR A 6 -19.38 -9.82 -3.79
C THR A 6 -19.16 -9.88 -2.27
N VAL A 7 -17.91 -9.86 -1.80
CA VAL A 7 -17.58 -9.91 -0.36
C VAL A 7 -17.84 -8.56 0.33
N GLY A 8 -17.62 -7.45 -0.41
CA GLY A 8 -17.85 -6.10 0.10
C GLY A 8 -16.61 -5.43 0.71
N PHE A 9 -15.42 -5.81 0.27
CA PHE A 9 -14.19 -5.09 0.63
C PHE A 9 -14.26 -3.63 0.18
N GLU A 10 -13.68 -2.72 0.95
CA GLU A 10 -13.58 -1.30 0.58
C GLU A 10 -12.79 -1.12 -0.73
N ALA A 11 -11.65 -1.81 -0.86
CA ALA A 11 -10.83 -1.78 -2.07
C ALA A 11 -10.26 -3.16 -2.40
N ILE A 12 -9.97 -3.40 -3.68
CA ILE A 12 -9.33 -4.62 -4.18
C ILE A 12 -8.18 -4.22 -5.10
N ASP A 13 -6.96 -4.63 -4.77
CA ASP A 13 -5.83 -4.55 -5.68
C ASP A 13 -6.00 -5.60 -6.77
N CYS A 14 -6.18 -5.15 -8.02
CA CYS A 14 -6.58 -6.02 -9.11
C CYS A 14 -5.54 -6.15 -10.22
N GLY A 15 -4.42 -5.44 -10.14
CA GLY A 15 -3.36 -5.52 -11.13
C GLY A 15 -2.32 -4.42 -11.05
N SER A 16 -1.50 -4.32 -12.09
CA SER A 16 -0.43 -3.32 -12.15
C SER A 16 -0.12 -2.91 -13.59
N PHE A 17 0.00 -1.60 -13.82
CA PHE A 17 0.50 -1.04 -15.07
C PHE A 17 2.00 -0.73 -14.99
N VAL A 18 2.78 -1.65 -14.44
CA VAL A 18 4.24 -1.63 -14.48
C VAL A 18 4.76 -2.21 -15.80
N SER A 19 6.07 -2.11 -16.03
CA SER A 19 6.66 -2.70 -17.24
C SER A 19 6.46 -4.22 -17.28
N PRO A 20 5.87 -4.78 -18.35
CA PRO A 20 5.76 -6.24 -18.52
C PRO A 20 7.12 -6.96 -18.58
N LYS A 21 8.20 -6.23 -18.87
CA LYS A 21 9.56 -6.80 -18.81
C LYS A 21 10.02 -7.01 -17.36
N ALA A 22 9.55 -6.17 -16.43
CA ALA A 22 9.88 -6.29 -15.01
C ALA A 22 8.96 -7.29 -14.31
N ILE A 23 7.65 -7.26 -14.59
CA ILE A 23 6.65 -8.13 -13.97
C ILE A 23 5.73 -8.71 -15.08
N PRO A 24 6.16 -9.77 -15.77
CA PRO A 24 5.37 -10.37 -16.86
C PRO A 24 3.99 -10.86 -16.40
N GLN A 25 3.87 -11.25 -15.12
CA GLN A 25 2.64 -11.78 -14.53
C GLN A 25 1.49 -10.75 -14.49
N MET A 26 1.80 -9.45 -14.62
CA MET A 26 0.82 -8.36 -14.63
C MET A 26 0.56 -7.80 -16.04
N ALA A 27 1.08 -8.44 -17.08
CA ALA A 27 0.96 -7.95 -18.46
C ALA A 27 -0.49 -7.90 -18.95
N ASP A 28 -1.36 -8.74 -18.40
CA ASP A 28 -2.79 -8.88 -18.73
C ASP A 28 -3.71 -7.98 -17.88
N THR A 29 -3.17 -7.06 -17.07
CA THR A 29 -3.98 -6.19 -16.17
C THR A 29 -5.12 -5.48 -16.93
N GLN A 30 -4.88 -5.01 -18.14
CA GLN A 30 -5.94 -4.38 -18.95
C GLN A 30 -7.08 -5.36 -19.25
N GLU A 31 -6.76 -6.56 -19.70
CA GLU A 31 -7.74 -7.60 -20.01
C GLU A 31 -8.52 -8.02 -18.75
N VAL A 32 -7.84 -8.14 -17.62
CA VAL A 32 -8.46 -8.41 -16.32
C VAL A 32 -9.49 -7.33 -15.97
N LEU A 33 -9.12 -6.06 -16.07
CA LEU A 33 -10.02 -4.93 -15.79
C LEU A 33 -11.23 -4.92 -16.74
N ASP A 34 -11.02 -5.15 -18.03
CA ASP A 34 -12.09 -5.18 -19.03
C ASP A 34 -13.14 -6.25 -18.70
N ASN A 35 -12.71 -7.39 -18.13
CA ASN A 35 -13.57 -8.53 -17.77
C ASN A 35 -14.10 -8.49 -16.33
N ILE A 36 -13.80 -7.46 -15.53
CA ILE A 36 -14.41 -7.26 -14.20
C ILE A 36 -15.83 -6.76 -14.35
N ASP A 37 -16.78 -7.43 -13.68
CA ASP A 37 -18.14 -6.94 -13.50
C ASP A 37 -18.29 -6.23 -12.14
N LYS A 38 -18.31 -4.90 -12.19
CA LYS A 38 -18.46 -4.03 -11.01
C LYS A 38 -19.91 -3.60 -10.77
N SER A 39 -20.87 -4.05 -11.59
CA SER A 39 -22.24 -3.55 -11.59
C SER A 39 -22.98 -3.66 -10.25
N THR A 40 -22.63 -4.66 -9.43
CA THR A 40 -23.27 -4.93 -8.14
C THR A 40 -22.37 -4.62 -6.95
N SER A 41 -21.15 -4.12 -7.17
CA SER A 41 -20.15 -3.89 -6.13
C SER A 41 -19.83 -2.41 -5.94
N LYS A 42 -19.69 -2.02 -4.68
CA LYS A 42 -19.19 -0.70 -4.28
C LYS A 42 -17.67 -0.68 -4.04
N SER A 43 -17.02 -1.84 -4.08
CA SER A 43 -15.57 -1.94 -3.87
C SER A 43 -14.82 -1.09 -4.89
N LYS A 44 -13.84 -0.33 -4.41
CA LYS A 44 -12.91 0.41 -5.25
C LYS A 44 -11.89 -0.56 -5.87
N LEU A 45 -11.51 -0.32 -7.12
CA LEU A 45 -10.45 -1.08 -7.78
C LEU A 45 -9.16 -0.28 -7.77
N SER A 46 -8.11 -0.90 -7.24
CA SER A 46 -6.77 -0.35 -7.16
C SER A 46 -5.83 -1.04 -8.14
N VAL A 47 -4.94 -0.26 -8.75
CA VAL A 47 -3.84 -0.78 -9.57
C VAL A 47 -2.54 -0.08 -9.22
N VAL A 48 -1.43 -0.84 -9.23
CA VAL A 48 -0.11 -0.31 -8.94
C VAL A 48 0.52 0.27 -10.21
N VAL A 49 1.17 1.42 -10.09
CA VAL A 49 1.96 2.05 -11.15
C VAL A 49 3.34 2.41 -10.64
N ALA A 50 4.35 2.44 -11.51
CA ALA A 50 5.72 2.81 -11.17
C ALA A 50 6.29 3.91 -12.09
N ASN A 51 5.47 4.43 -13.00
CA ASN A 51 5.87 5.46 -13.97
C ASN A 51 4.67 6.21 -14.55
N ARG A 52 4.96 7.32 -15.25
CA ARG A 52 3.95 8.17 -15.85
C ARG A 52 3.05 7.45 -16.87
N SER A 53 3.63 6.59 -17.71
CA SER A 53 2.86 5.85 -18.73
C SER A 53 1.86 4.89 -18.10
N GLY A 54 2.27 4.19 -17.02
CA GLY A 54 1.38 3.34 -16.24
C GLY A 54 0.25 4.14 -15.57
N ALA A 55 0.57 5.33 -15.04
CA ALA A 55 -0.43 6.21 -14.44
C ALA A 55 -1.48 6.67 -15.46
N ILE A 56 -1.05 7.07 -16.67
CA ILE A 56 -1.98 7.45 -17.74
C ILE A 56 -2.92 6.28 -18.07
N LYS A 57 -2.38 5.08 -18.31
CA LYS A 57 -3.22 3.90 -18.58
C LYS A 57 -4.21 3.60 -17.45
N ALA A 58 -3.75 3.69 -16.19
CA ALA A 58 -4.60 3.49 -15.03
C ALA A 58 -5.74 4.52 -14.97
N THR A 59 -5.42 5.79 -15.25
CA THR A 59 -6.40 6.87 -15.16
C THR A 59 -7.38 6.92 -16.32
N GLU A 60 -7.00 6.44 -17.49
CA GLU A 60 -7.88 6.29 -18.65
C GLU A 60 -8.91 5.15 -18.48
N HIS A 61 -8.64 4.18 -17.62
CA HIS A 61 -9.55 3.05 -17.40
C HIS A 61 -10.68 3.41 -16.43
N GLU A 62 -11.93 3.37 -16.88
CA GLU A 62 -13.11 3.83 -16.11
C GLU A 62 -13.33 3.09 -14.77
N LYS A 63 -12.98 1.79 -14.71
CA LYS A 63 -13.19 0.95 -13.52
C LYS A 63 -12.13 1.15 -12.42
N VAL A 64 -11.00 1.77 -12.73
CA VAL A 64 -9.95 2.05 -11.75
C VAL A 64 -10.36 3.25 -10.90
N ASP A 65 -10.31 3.11 -9.59
CA ASP A 65 -10.63 4.15 -8.62
C ASP A 65 -9.36 4.66 -7.91
N ILE A 66 -8.39 3.76 -7.67
CA ILE A 66 -7.18 4.05 -6.89
C ILE A 66 -5.94 3.73 -7.72
N VAL A 67 -4.99 4.65 -7.71
CA VAL A 67 -3.66 4.49 -8.31
C VAL A 67 -2.63 4.37 -7.19
N GLY A 68 -2.12 3.15 -6.99
CA GLY A 68 -1.10 2.86 -5.98
C GLY A 68 0.32 3.10 -6.51
N PHE A 69 1.17 3.72 -5.72
CA PHE A 69 2.59 3.92 -6.05
C PHE A 69 3.50 3.43 -4.92
N PRO A 70 4.44 2.51 -5.18
CA PRO A 70 5.41 2.07 -4.21
C PRO A 70 6.57 3.08 -4.11
N PHE A 71 6.71 3.68 -2.95
CA PHE A 71 7.84 4.53 -2.59
C PHE A 71 8.56 3.96 -1.37
N SER A 72 9.87 4.05 -1.29
CA SER A 72 10.63 3.58 -0.13
C SER A 72 11.42 4.69 0.54
N ILE A 73 11.40 4.69 1.89
CA ILE A 73 12.29 5.54 2.69
C ILE A 73 13.75 5.04 2.68
N SER A 74 13.99 3.77 2.35
CA SER A 74 15.32 3.23 2.08
C SER A 74 15.76 3.58 0.67
N GLU A 75 16.88 4.29 0.51
CA GLU A 75 17.43 4.64 -0.80
C GLU A 75 17.84 3.39 -1.59
N ASN A 76 18.47 2.43 -0.91
CA ASN A 76 18.87 1.17 -1.54
C ASN A 76 17.68 0.39 -2.09
N PHE A 77 16.60 0.29 -1.31
CA PHE A 77 15.38 -0.39 -1.77
C PHE A 77 14.67 0.41 -2.86
N GLN A 78 14.60 1.73 -2.74
CA GLN A 78 14.03 2.61 -3.75
C GLN A 78 14.71 2.44 -5.10
N GLN A 79 16.04 2.48 -5.11
CA GLN A 79 16.86 2.29 -6.31
C GLN A 79 16.66 0.88 -6.89
N TYR A 80 16.67 -0.15 -6.04
CA TYR A 80 16.48 -1.53 -6.45
C TYR A 80 15.08 -1.79 -7.05
N ASN A 81 14.04 -1.27 -6.41
CA ASN A 81 12.64 -1.54 -6.77
C ASN A 81 12.19 -0.76 -8.01
N THR A 82 12.58 0.51 -8.14
CA THR A 82 12.05 1.39 -9.18
C THR A 82 13.12 1.96 -10.11
N ASN A 83 14.40 1.65 -9.86
CA ASN A 83 15.56 2.21 -10.58
C ASN A 83 15.58 3.75 -10.57
N LYS A 84 15.22 4.32 -9.41
CA LYS A 84 15.18 5.77 -9.15
C LYS A 84 15.65 6.06 -7.73
N SER A 85 16.30 7.21 -7.54
CA SER A 85 16.51 7.77 -6.22
C SER A 85 15.18 8.20 -5.58
N ARG A 86 15.19 8.41 -4.26
CA ARG A 86 14.01 8.95 -3.55
C ARG A 86 13.61 10.33 -4.09
N GLU A 87 14.58 11.19 -4.42
CA GLU A 87 14.32 12.52 -4.96
C GLU A 87 13.72 12.46 -6.38
N GLU A 88 14.21 11.57 -7.24
CA GLU A 88 13.59 11.35 -8.56
C GLU A 88 12.18 10.76 -8.44
N ALA A 89 11.96 9.89 -7.45
CA ALA A 89 10.66 9.28 -7.21
C ALA A 89 9.62 10.29 -6.73
N ILE A 90 9.96 11.22 -5.80
CA ILE A 90 9.00 12.24 -5.33
C ILE A 90 8.62 13.21 -6.45
N GLU A 91 9.56 13.57 -7.32
CA GLU A 91 9.24 14.42 -8.49
C GLU A 91 8.35 13.68 -9.52
N LEU A 92 8.50 12.37 -9.63
CA LEU A 92 7.60 11.56 -10.44
C LEU A 92 6.22 11.44 -9.79
N ILE A 93 6.16 11.23 -8.46
CA ILE A 93 4.91 11.16 -7.69
C ILE A 93 4.10 12.43 -7.84
N LYS A 94 4.72 13.63 -7.78
CA LYS A 94 4.02 14.90 -8.02
C LYS A 94 3.28 14.89 -9.36
N LYS A 95 3.94 14.43 -10.42
CA LYS A 95 3.35 14.37 -11.78
C LYS A 95 2.23 13.34 -11.87
N ILE A 96 2.41 12.19 -11.23
CA ILE A 96 1.40 11.13 -11.20
C ILE A 96 0.19 11.57 -10.37
N ASN A 97 0.40 12.22 -9.21
CA ASN A 97 -0.67 12.75 -8.38
C ASN A 97 -1.53 13.76 -9.15
N GLN A 98 -0.90 14.67 -9.91
CA GLN A 98 -1.64 15.60 -10.76
C GLN A 98 -2.52 14.85 -11.80
N ILE A 99 -1.94 13.88 -12.54
CA ILE A 99 -2.68 13.08 -13.53
C ILE A 99 -3.85 12.33 -12.87
N THR A 100 -3.62 11.78 -11.69
CA THR A 100 -4.63 11.01 -10.93
C THR A 100 -5.77 11.92 -10.48
N ASN A 101 -5.45 13.09 -9.91
CA ASN A 101 -6.43 14.08 -9.45
C ASN A 101 -7.23 14.66 -10.61
N ASP A 102 -6.59 14.99 -11.73
CA ASP A 102 -7.26 15.51 -12.93
C ASP A 102 -8.28 14.52 -13.53
N SER A 103 -8.06 13.22 -13.29
CA SER A 103 -8.99 12.15 -13.70
C SER A 103 -10.08 11.83 -12.65
N GLY A 104 -10.10 12.53 -11.50
CA GLY A 104 -11.03 12.28 -10.42
C GLY A 104 -10.78 10.98 -9.65
N LYS A 105 -9.57 10.41 -9.76
CA LYS A 105 -9.16 9.19 -9.07
C LYS A 105 -8.32 9.52 -7.84
N HIS A 106 -8.08 8.51 -7.01
CA HIS A 106 -7.37 8.66 -5.75
C HIS A 106 -5.95 8.06 -5.83
N MET A 107 -4.96 8.79 -5.31
CA MET A 107 -3.59 8.29 -5.22
C MET A 107 -3.29 7.73 -3.84
N LEU A 108 -2.71 6.52 -3.80
CA LEU A 108 -2.26 5.83 -2.60
C LEU A 108 -0.74 5.62 -2.67
N ILE A 109 -0.02 6.02 -1.64
CA ILE A 109 1.40 5.73 -1.48
C ILE A 109 1.58 4.50 -0.58
N TYR A 110 2.28 3.47 -1.09
CA TYR A 110 2.82 2.39 -0.26
C TYR A 110 4.21 2.81 0.20
N LEU A 111 4.32 3.24 1.46
CA LEU A 111 5.58 3.70 2.05
C LEU A 111 6.38 2.51 2.55
N SER A 112 7.18 1.94 1.66
CA SER A 112 8.02 0.76 1.92
C SER A 112 9.14 1.05 2.91
N MET A 113 9.55 0.03 3.66
CA MET A 113 10.56 0.09 4.72
C MET A 113 10.19 1.04 5.87
N ALA A 114 8.90 1.29 6.08
CA ALA A 114 8.40 2.21 7.10
C ALA A 114 8.72 1.77 8.55
N PHE A 115 9.08 0.50 8.75
CA PHE A 115 9.37 -0.08 10.06
C PHE A 115 10.83 -0.56 10.21
N GLY A 116 11.69 -0.24 9.24
CA GLY A 116 13.10 -0.65 9.23
C GLY A 116 13.52 -1.21 7.87
N ASN A 117 14.82 -1.41 7.70
CA ASN A 117 15.39 -1.90 6.45
C ASN A 117 16.53 -2.92 6.71
N PRO A 118 16.82 -3.83 5.76
CA PRO A 118 17.86 -4.83 5.90
C PRO A 118 19.24 -4.36 5.37
N TYR A 119 19.37 -3.08 5.02
CA TYR A 119 20.54 -2.53 4.34
C TYR A 119 21.52 -1.81 5.28
N GLY A 120 21.17 -1.69 6.58
CA GLY A 120 21.95 -0.93 7.55
C GLY A 120 21.86 0.58 7.36
N GLU A 121 20.87 1.05 6.61
CA GLU A 121 20.55 2.47 6.51
C GLU A 121 19.92 2.96 7.82
N GLU A 122 20.16 4.21 8.18
CA GLU A 122 19.53 4.82 9.32
C GLU A 122 18.00 4.74 9.18
N TRP A 123 17.35 4.34 10.27
CA TRP A 123 15.91 4.33 10.39
C TRP A 123 15.50 4.84 11.77
N ASN A 124 14.52 5.73 11.78
CA ASN A 124 13.83 6.20 12.97
C ASN A 124 12.46 6.78 12.56
N GLU A 125 11.61 7.06 13.55
CA GLU A 125 10.26 7.58 13.33
C GLU A 125 10.25 8.96 12.66
N GLU A 126 11.24 9.81 12.93
CA GLU A 126 11.34 11.14 12.33
C GLU A 126 11.56 11.07 10.82
N ILE A 127 12.28 10.05 10.31
CA ILE A 127 12.41 9.81 8.86
C ILE A 127 11.05 9.47 8.24
N VAL A 128 10.24 8.64 8.89
CA VAL A 128 8.88 8.31 8.40
C VAL A 128 7.99 9.55 8.40
N LYS A 129 8.09 10.37 9.45
CA LYS A 129 7.36 11.63 9.58
C LYS A 129 7.79 12.66 8.53
N GLU A 130 9.10 12.81 8.29
CA GLU A 130 9.63 13.69 7.25
C GLU A 130 9.07 13.34 5.86
N TRP A 131 9.09 12.06 5.49
CA TRP A 131 8.54 11.63 4.21
C TRP A 131 7.02 11.80 4.15
N SER A 132 6.31 11.54 5.26
CA SER A 132 4.87 11.82 5.35
C SER A 132 4.56 13.29 5.12
N GLN A 133 5.36 14.21 5.71
CA GLN A 133 5.24 15.65 5.46
C GLN A 133 5.46 16.00 3.99
N ARG A 134 6.50 15.45 3.36
CA ARG A 134 6.77 15.69 1.94
C ARG A 134 5.62 15.21 1.04
N PHE A 135 4.93 14.13 1.41
CA PHE A 135 3.72 13.69 0.72
C PHE A 135 2.53 14.60 0.98
N ALA A 136 2.33 15.05 2.21
CA ALA A 136 1.30 16.05 2.53
C ALA A 136 1.49 17.33 1.71
N ASP A 137 2.73 17.85 1.62
CA ASP A 137 3.07 19.07 0.88
C ASP A 137 2.74 19.00 -0.61
N ILE A 138 2.66 17.81 -1.19
CA ILE A 138 2.25 17.59 -2.59
C ILE A 138 0.81 17.10 -2.73
N GLY A 139 0.02 17.16 -1.65
CA GLY A 139 -1.41 16.87 -1.65
C GLY A 139 -1.78 15.38 -1.67
N ILE A 140 -0.89 14.49 -1.21
CA ILE A 140 -1.22 13.08 -0.97
C ILE A 140 -2.06 12.97 0.30
N THR A 141 -3.17 12.23 0.22
CA THR A 141 -4.13 12.04 1.31
C THR A 141 -4.28 10.59 1.75
N SER A 142 -3.52 9.65 1.17
CA SER A 142 -3.50 8.25 1.60
C SER A 142 -2.09 7.68 1.55
N ILE A 143 -1.64 7.12 2.69
CA ILE A 143 -0.32 6.50 2.85
C ILE A 143 -0.49 5.19 3.61
N ASN A 144 -0.08 4.06 3.02
CA ASN A 144 0.02 2.79 3.72
C ASN A 144 1.46 2.59 4.21
N LEU A 145 1.64 2.54 5.53
CA LEU A 145 2.92 2.18 6.14
C LEU A 145 3.20 0.70 5.90
N SER A 146 4.26 0.40 5.14
CA SER A 146 4.55 -0.96 4.72
C SER A 146 5.69 -1.57 5.51
N ASP A 147 5.39 -2.65 6.23
CA ASP A 147 6.36 -3.52 6.90
C ASP A 147 6.95 -4.51 5.88
N THR A 148 7.73 -3.99 4.96
CA THR A 148 8.19 -4.68 3.74
C THR A 148 8.94 -5.98 4.03
N ILE A 149 9.62 -6.09 5.18
CA ILE A 149 10.42 -7.26 5.58
C ILE A 149 9.92 -7.94 6.85
N GLY A 150 8.76 -7.53 7.38
CA GLY A 150 8.11 -8.17 8.51
C GLY A 150 8.76 -7.92 9.87
N VAL A 151 9.50 -6.82 10.04
CA VAL A 151 10.27 -6.50 11.26
C VAL A 151 9.52 -5.57 12.23
N ALA A 152 8.34 -5.09 11.87
CA ALA A 152 7.55 -4.24 12.74
C ALA A 152 7.20 -4.96 14.04
N ASP A 153 7.59 -4.38 15.17
CA ASP A 153 7.19 -4.82 16.51
C ASP A 153 6.04 -3.93 17.05
N GLU A 154 5.42 -4.38 18.13
CA GLU A 154 4.29 -3.69 18.75
C GLU A 154 4.63 -2.23 19.10
N LYS A 155 5.81 -2.00 19.69
CA LYS A 155 6.23 -0.66 20.11
C LYS A 155 6.34 0.28 18.92
N THR A 156 7.04 -0.12 17.89
CA THR A 156 7.25 0.68 16.69
C THR A 156 5.94 0.99 15.96
N ILE A 157 5.01 0.01 15.92
CA ILE A 157 3.67 0.22 15.35
C ILE A 157 2.89 1.27 16.14
N VAL A 158 2.86 1.14 17.47
CA VAL A 158 2.20 2.11 18.36
C VAL A 158 2.77 3.50 18.16
N ASP A 159 4.09 3.64 18.26
CA ASP A 159 4.77 4.93 18.17
C ASP A 159 4.48 5.63 16.83
N LEU A 160 4.54 4.91 15.69
CA LEU A 160 4.24 5.51 14.38
C LEU A 160 2.77 5.94 14.25
N PHE A 161 1.81 5.06 14.50
CA PHE A 161 0.40 5.41 14.30
C PHE A 161 -0.11 6.45 15.27
N GLN A 162 0.30 6.37 16.56
CA GLN A 162 -0.06 7.35 17.59
C GLN A 162 0.46 8.75 17.29
N ASN A 163 1.63 8.86 16.64
CA ASN A 163 2.24 10.14 16.31
C ASN A 163 1.77 10.67 14.95
N LEU A 164 1.66 9.83 13.93
CA LEU A 164 1.35 10.29 12.56
C LEU A 164 -0.13 10.66 12.39
N ILE A 165 -1.07 9.84 12.87
CA ILE A 165 -2.51 10.07 12.64
C ILE A 165 -2.97 11.42 13.19
N PRO A 166 -2.69 11.80 14.45
CA PRO A 166 -3.10 13.10 14.96
C PRO A 166 -2.35 14.29 14.33
N HIS A 167 -1.12 14.05 13.86
CA HIS A 167 -0.28 15.09 13.27
C HIS A 167 -0.71 15.47 11.84
N TYR A 168 -1.24 14.51 11.08
CA TYR A 168 -1.69 14.67 9.70
C TYR A 168 -3.16 14.26 9.54
N PRO A 169 -4.11 15.04 10.07
CA PRO A 169 -5.53 14.67 10.05
C PRO A 169 -6.13 14.60 8.64
N GLU A 170 -5.46 15.16 7.64
CA GLU A 170 -5.85 15.11 6.22
C GLU A 170 -5.36 13.84 5.52
N ILE A 171 -4.45 13.05 6.15
CA ILE A 171 -3.91 11.82 5.58
C ILE A 171 -4.56 10.60 6.24
N GLU A 172 -5.14 9.73 5.44
CA GLU A 172 -5.51 8.38 5.86
C GLU A 172 -4.26 7.50 5.90
N PHE A 173 -3.79 7.16 7.11
CA PHE A 173 -2.72 6.20 7.30
C PHE A 173 -3.29 4.78 7.40
N GLY A 174 -2.81 3.90 6.52
CA GLY A 174 -3.11 2.47 6.54
C GLY A 174 -1.92 1.63 6.92
N ALA A 175 -2.16 0.35 7.19
CA ALA A 175 -1.17 -0.66 7.53
C ALA A 175 -1.08 -1.73 6.43
N HIS A 176 0.12 -1.90 5.87
CA HIS A 176 0.45 -2.96 4.93
C HIS A 176 1.53 -3.85 5.56
N PHE A 177 1.10 -4.78 6.41
CA PHE A 177 2.01 -5.62 7.19
C PHE A 177 2.38 -6.91 6.46
N HIS A 178 3.67 -7.24 6.52
CA HIS A 178 4.12 -8.61 6.38
C HIS A 178 4.24 -9.25 7.77
N THR A 179 3.88 -10.52 7.89
CA THR A 179 3.82 -11.18 9.19
C THR A 179 4.08 -12.69 9.08
N VAL A 180 4.58 -13.26 10.16
CA VAL A 180 4.47 -14.69 10.41
C VAL A 180 3.12 -14.97 11.11
N TYR A 181 2.63 -16.19 11.01
CA TYR A 181 1.28 -16.52 11.49
C TYR A 181 1.07 -16.27 12.98
N SER A 182 2.11 -16.32 13.82
CA SER A 182 2.05 -16.04 15.25
C SER A 182 1.78 -14.56 15.58
N ASP A 183 2.23 -13.63 14.75
CA ASP A 183 2.39 -12.22 15.13
C ASP A 183 1.28 -11.31 14.56
N TRP A 184 0.44 -11.84 13.68
CA TRP A 184 -0.57 -11.06 12.96
C TRP A 184 -1.48 -10.25 13.91
N HIS A 185 -1.93 -10.88 15.02
CA HIS A 185 -2.88 -10.26 15.95
C HIS A 185 -2.26 -9.07 16.69
N THR A 186 -1.03 -9.23 17.17
CA THR A 186 -0.29 -8.18 17.88
C THR A 186 -0.11 -6.95 16.96
N LYS A 187 0.31 -7.17 15.69
CA LYS A 187 0.51 -6.08 14.74
C LYS A 187 -0.81 -5.35 14.43
N VAL A 188 -1.87 -6.10 14.11
CA VAL A 188 -3.18 -5.50 13.78
C VAL A 188 -3.75 -4.74 14.97
N LYS A 189 -3.72 -5.35 16.17
CA LYS A 189 -4.23 -4.73 17.39
C LYS A 189 -3.47 -3.44 17.73
N ALA A 190 -2.13 -3.47 17.66
CA ALA A 190 -1.31 -2.30 17.93
C ALA A 190 -1.66 -1.11 17.00
N ALA A 191 -1.82 -1.36 15.70
CA ALA A 191 -2.20 -0.32 14.77
C ALA A 191 -3.66 0.16 14.99
N TYR A 192 -4.60 -0.76 15.19
CA TYR A 192 -6.02 -0.46 15.40
C TYR A 192 -6.26 0.38 16.65
N ASP A 193 -5.67 0.00 17.78
CA ASP A 193 -5.81 0.71 19.07
C ASP A 193 -5.23 2.15 18.99
N ASN A 194 -4.32 2.40 18.06
CA ASN A 194 -3.70 3.71 17.82
C ASN A 194 -4.25 4.44 16.58
N GLY A 195 -5.50 4.12 16.19
CA GLY A 195 -6.26 4.92 15.24
C GLY A 195 -6.22 4.44 13.79
N CYS A 196 -5.41 3.44 13.43
CA CYS A 196 -5.43 2.87 12.09
C CYS A 196 -6.78 2.18 11.82
N ARG A 197 -7.39 2.48 10.66
CA ARG A 197 -8.66 1.86 10.23
C ARG A 197 -8.58 1.24 8.85
N ARG A 198 -7.44 1.36 8.18
CA ARG A 198 -7.17 0.77 6.88
C ARG A 198 -6.10 -0.30 7.00
N PHE A 199 -6.42 -1.52 6.58
CA PHE A 199 -5.52 -2.67 6.62
C PHE A 199 -5.54 -3.38 5.28
N ASP A 200 -4.35 -3.64 4.73
CA ASP A 200 -4.20 -4.46 3.54
C ASP A 200 -3.95 -5.92 3.94
N GLY A 201 -4.56 -6.82 3.19
CA GLY A 201 -4.36 -8.25 3.37
C GLY A 201 -4.35 -9.01 2.05
N ALA A 202 -3.78 -10.19 2.07
CA ALA A 202 -3.86 -11.14 0.99
C ALA A 202 -4.54 -12.43 1.45
N ILE A 203 -5.33 -13.06 0.58
CA ILE A 203 -6.01 -14.32 0.89
C ILE A 203 -4.95 -15.35 1.29
N LYS A 204 -5.10 -15.93 2.49
CA LYS A 204 -4.16 -16.86 3.14
C LYS A 204 -2.74 -16.31 3.33
N GLY A 205 -2.52 -15.02 3.18
CA GLY A 205 -1.19 -14.42 3.28
C GLY A 205 -0.20 -14.85 2.20
N LEU A 206 -0.68 -15.39 1.08
CA LEU A 206 0.14 -16.11 0.09
C LEU A 206 1.03 -15.23 -0.80
N VAL A 207 0.87 -13.92 -0.78
CA VAL A 207 1.70 -13.01 -1.59
C VAL A 207 2.94 -12.63 -0.80
N VAL A 208 4.11 -12.91 -1.36
CA VAL A 208 5.42 -12.56 -0.79
C VAL A 208 6.07 -11.52 -1.69
N CYS A 209 6.63 -10.46 -1.11
CA CYS A 209 7.47 -9.53 -1.85
C CYS A 209 8.79 -10.24 -2.20
N SER A 210 8.94 -10.69 -3.45
CA SER A 210 10.14 -11.37 -3.95
C SER A 210 11.40 -10.50 -3.93
N MET A 211 11.23 -9.20 -3.68
CA MET A 211 12.30 -8.21 -3.65
C MET A 211 12.91 -8.03 -2.25
N ALA A 212 12.27 -8.52 -1.19
CA ALA A 212 12.84 -8.51 0.16
C ALA A 212 13.84 -9.68 0.29
N LYS A 213 15.10 -9.37 0.60
CA LYS A 213 16.19 -10.38 0.77
C LYS A 213 16.10 -11.16 2.09
N SER A 214 15.04 -10.99 2.88
CA SER A 214 14.82 -11.68 4.17
C SER A 214 14.08 -13.02 4.00
N GLU A 215 14.08 -13.85 5.05
CA GLU A 215 13.22 -15.04 5.11
C GLU A 215 11.79 -14.67 4.74
N MET A 216 11.14 -15.51 3.93
CA MET A 216 9.82 -15.24 3.36
C MET A 216 8.77 -15.12 4.46
N VAL A 217 8.46 -13.90 4.87
CA VAL A 217 7.26 -13.59 5.63
C VAL A 217 6.10 -13.35 4.66
N GLY A 218 4.91 -13.85 4.96
CA GLY A 218 3.72 -13.66 4.14
C GLY A 218 3.10 -12.28 4.35
N ASN A 219 2.17 -11.91 3.47
CA ASN A 219 1.29 -10.78 3.73
C ASN A 219 0.34 -11.08 4.89
N MET A 220 -0.28 -10.05 5.46
CA MET A 220 -1.34 -10.18 6.46
C MET A 220 -2.49 -11.03 5.88
N PRO A 221 -2.88 -12.15 6.51
CA PRO A 221 -3.98 -12.97 5.99
C PRO A 221 -5.31 -12.23 6.08
N THR A 222 -6.00 -12.07 4.94
CA THR A 222 -7.31 -11.39 4.87
C THR A 222 -8.33 -12.01 5.82
N GLU A 223 -8.35 -13.33 5.97
CA GLU A 223 -9.27 -14.05 6.86
C GLU A 223 -9.07 -13.65 8.33
N LYS A 224 -7.83 -13.31 8.71
CA LYS A 224 -7.52 -12.84 10.07
C LYS A 224 -7.97 -11.41 10.28
N LEU A 225 -7.83 -10.54 9.28
CA LEU A 225 -8.38 -9.18 9.32
C LEU A 225 -9.90 -9.20 9.45
N ILE A 226 -10.59 -10.05 8.69
CA ILE A 226 -12.05 -10.21 8.79
C ILE A 226 -12.45 -10.71 10.21
N SER A 227 -11.73 -11.69 10.76
CA SER A 227 -12.01 -12.16 12.11
C SER A 227 -11.85 -11.05 13.15
N PHE A 228 -10.76 -10.28 13.06
CA PHE A 228 -10.50 -9.14 13.92
C PHE A 228 -11.59 -8.06 13.81
N ALA A 229 -11.96 -7.69 12.57
CA ALA A 229 -13.01 -6.70 12.33
C ALA A 229 -14.37 -7.14 12.91
N ASN A 230 -14.73 -8.42 12.75
CA ASN A 230 -15.96 -8.98 13.33
C ASN A 230 -15.96 -8.93 14.88
N GLU A 231 -14.83 -9.24 15.51
CA GLU A 231 -14.68 -9.14 16.97
C GLU A 231 -14.86 -7.71 17.48
N HIS A 232 -14.42 -6.72 16.70
CA HIS A 232 -14.53 -5.30 17.03
C HIS A 232 -15.78 -4.62 16.44
N LYS A 233 -16.66 -5.38 15.77
CA LYS A 233 -17.89 -4.89 15.12
C LYS A 233 -17.64 -3.83 14.03
N GLU A 234 -16.47 -3.85 13.43
CA GLU A 234 -16.15 -2.99 12.30
C GLU A 234 -16.73 -3.56 10.99
N LYS A 235 -16.97 -2.65 10.03
CA LYS A 235 -17.36 -3.06 8.66
C LYS A 235 -16.10 -3.41 7.86
N HIS A 236 -16.23 -4.36 6.95
CA HIS A 236 -15.13 -4.78 6.07
C HIS A 236 -14.99 -3.88 4.87
#